data_355d6b15555580f9c9461d961eeab0af
#
_entry.id   355d6b15555580f9c9461d961eeab0af
#
_cell.length_a   1.000
_cell.length_b   1.000
_cell.length_c   1.000
_cell.angle_alpha   90.00
_cell.angle_beta   90.00
_cell.angle_gamma   90.00
#
_symmetry.space_group_name_H-M   'P 1'
#
loop_
_entity.id
_entity.type
_entity.pdbx_description
1 polymer ?
#
loop_
_entity_poly.entity_id
_entity_poly.type
_entity_poly.pdbx_seq_one_letter_code
_entity_poly.pdbx_strand_id
1 'polypeptide(L)'
;MINKNFFIYIVIIMFSFFNKTMSDNTKTFFDFKINSINGEELDLSSFKGKTILLVNVASKCGFTNQYDDLQKIYDDLKDKGLIVIGIPTNQFGGQEPGSEKEIKNFCETNFNITFPMTSKYEVKGANAHPIYIWAKDTFGKSTVPKWN
;
A
#
# COMPACT_ATOMS: atom_id res chain seq x y z
N MET A 1 -55.86 -13.36 29.40
CA MET A 1 -55.21 -14.43 28.62
C MET A 1 -54.39 -13.79 27.50
N ILE A 2 -53.10 -13.70 27.67
CA ILE A 2 -52.20 -13.13 26.65
C ILE A 2 -51.95 -14.22 25.64
N ASN A 3 -52.31 -13.95 24.37
CA ASN A 3 -52.28 -14.93 23.28
C ASN A 3 -50.86 -15.32 22.97
N LYS A 4 -50.50 -16.61 23.14
CA LYS A 4 -49.17 -17.19 22.89
C LYS A 4 -48.61 -16.83 21.51
N ASN A 5 -49.48 -16.59 20.55
CA ASN A 5 -49.08 -16.26 19.17
C ASN A 5 -48.56 -14.80 19.05
N PHE A 6 -48.98 -13.90 19.97
CA PHE A 6 -48.50 -12.52 19.98
C PHE A 6 -47.01 -12.44 20.40
N PHE A 7 -46.54 -13.31 21.29
CA PHE A 7 -45.15 -13.35 21.71
C PHE A 7 -44.21 -13.87 20.61
N ILE A 8 -44.69 -14.80 19.81
CA ILE A 8 -43.89 -15.36 18.69
C ILE A 8 -43.67 -14.29 17.62
N TYR A 9 -44.64 -13.48 17.31
CA TYR A 9 -44.50 -12.40 16.32
C TYR A 9 -43.52 -11.30 16.80
N ILE A 10 -43.51 -10.96 18.09
CA ILE A 10 -42.58 -9.97 18.64
C ILE A 10 -41.13 -10.49 18.58
N VAL A 11 -40.89 -11.77 18.87
CA VAL A 11 -39.55 -12.35 18.79
C VAL A 11 -39.02 -12.42 17.35
N ILE A 12 -39.90 -12.72 16.38
CA ILE A 12 -39.51 -12.74 14.96
C ILE A 12 -39.19 -11.33 14.44
N ILE A 13 -39.95 -10.31 14.86
CA ILE A 13 -39.68 -8.93 14.47
C ILE A 13 -38.40 -8.38 15.11
N MET A 14 -38.07 -8.73 16.35
CA MET A 14 -36.81 -8.37 16.98
C MET A 14 -35.59 -9.04 16.33
N PHE A 15 -35.71 -10.26 15.80
CA PHE A 15 -34.60 -10.93 15.12
C PHE A 15 -34.35 -10.40 13.71
N SER A 16 -35.35 -9.81 13.05
CA SER A 16 -35.22 -9.23 11.70
C SER A 16 -34.49 -7.88 11.68
N PHE A 17 -34.34 -7.20 12.82
CA PHE A 17 -33.62 -5.92 12.91
C PHE A 17 -32.12 -6.07 13.23
N PHE A 18 -31.63 -7.27 13.54
CA PHE A 18 -30.24 -7.49 13.93
C PHE A 18 -29.34 -7.96 12.78
N ASN A 19 -29.87 -8.17 11.58
CA ASN A 19 -29.08 -8.43 10.38
C ASN A 19 -28.86 -7.16 9.55
N LYS A 20 -28.53 -6.03 10.20
CA LYS A 20 -27.80 -4.98 9.51
C LYS A 20 -26.35 -5.50 9.41
N THR A 21 -26.04 -6.20 8.32
CA THR A 21 -24.66 -6.39 7.87
C THR A 21 -24.06 -4.99 7.87
N MET A 22 -23.25 -4.70 8.89
CA MET A 22 -22.29 -3.61 8.80
C MET A 22 -21.37 -4.03 7.65
N SER A 23 -21.66 -3.51 6.47
CA SER A 23 -20.64 -3.42 5.41
C SER A 23 -19.58 -2.55 6.05
N ASP A 24 -18.56 -3.20 6.61
CA ASP A 24 -17.38 -2.54 7.11
C ASP A 24 -16.68 -1.95 5.88
N ASN A 25 -17.07 -0.71 5.56
CA ASN A 25 -16.53 0.05 4.43
C ASN A 25 -15.17 0.62 4.84
N THR A 26 -14.37 -0.17 5.55
CA THR A 26 -13.00 0.19 5.90
C THR A 26 -12.17 0.12 4.65
N LYS A 27 -11.66 1.28 4.25
CA LYS A 27 -10.75 1.41 3.12
C LYS A 27 -9.51 0.55 3.36
N THR A 28 -9.14 -0.23 2.35
CA THR A 28 -7.96 -1.10 2.37
C THR A 28 -6.87 -0.53 1.48
N PHE A 29 -5.66 -1.06 1.57
CA PHE A 29 -4.55 -0.73 0.66
C PHE A 29 -4.92 -0.86 -0.83
N PHE A 30 -5.77 -1.82 -1.16
CA PHE A 30 -6.16 -2.14 -2.54
C PHE A 30 -7.18 -1.18 -3.16
N ASP A 31 -7.73 -0.26 -2.36
CA ASP A 31 -8.74 0.73 -2.81
C ASP A 31 -8.10 2.07 -3.21
N PHE A 32 -6.78 2.17 -3.14
CA PHE A 32 -6.05 3.37 -3.55
C PHE A 32 -5.61 3.27 -5.00
N LYS A 33 -5.47 4.45 -5.62
CA LYS A 33 -4.89 4.61 -6.95
C LYS A 33 -3.48 5.15 -6.82
N ILE A 34 -2.55 4.55 -7.53
CA ILE A 34 -1.16 4.97 -7.59
C ILE A 34 -0.63 4.69 -9.00
N ASN A 35 0.20 5.57 -9.54
CA ASN A 35 0.78 5.36 -10.86
C ASN A 35 2.10 4.59 -10.76
N SER A 36 2.31 3.70 -11.71
CA SER A 36 3.62 3.07 -11.95
C SER A 36 4.65 4.11 -12.38
N ILE A 37 5.92 3.73 -12.36
CA ILE A 37 7.03 4.59 -12.83
C ILE A 37 6.91 4.96 -14.32
N ASN A 38 6.08 4.24 -15.09
CA ASN A 38 5.78 4.56 -16.48
C ASN A 38 4.61 5.56 -16.62
N GLY A 39 3.97 5.97 -15.53
CA GLY A 39 2.84 6.90 -15.51
C GLY A 39 1.45 6.25 -15.65
N GLU A 40 1.37 4.95 -15.90
CA GLU A 40 0.11 4.20 -15.96
C GLU A 40 -0.37 3.83 -14.56
N GLU A 41 -1.69 3.68 -14.36
CA GLU A 41 -2.23 3.24 -13.09
C GLU A 41 -1.74 1.81 -12.75
N LEU A 42 -1.13 1.65 -11.58
CA LEU A 42 -0.75 0.35 -11.04
C LEU A 42 -1.98 -0.27 -10.35
N ASP A 43 -2.49 -1.36 -10.91
CA ASP A 43 -3.64 -2.07 -10.33
C ASP A 43 -3.26 -2.78 -9.03
N LEU A 44 -3.45 -2.09 -7.90
CA LEU A 44 -3.21 -2.64 -6.58
C LEU A 44 -4.15 -3.81 -6.26
N SER A 45 -5.33 -3.88 -6.89
CA SER A 45 -6.30 -4.95 -6.63
C SER A 45 -5.80 -6.32 -7.11
N SER A 46 -4.89 -6.34 -8.10
CA SER A 46 -4.24 -7.56 -8.59
C SER A 46 -3.33 -8.23 -7.55
N PHE A 47 -2.96 -7.49 -6.50
CA PHE A 47 -2.13 -7.99 -5.40
C PHE A 47 -2.93 -8.50 -4.20
N LYS A 48 -4.26 -8.55 -4.27
CA LYS A 48 -5.08 -9.10 -3.19
C LYS A 48 -4.65 -10.53 -2.83
N GLY A 49 -4.58 -10.80 -1.53
CA GLY A 49 -4.11 -12.09 -1.00
C GLY A 49 -2.59 -12.25 -0.93
N LYS A 50 -1.82 -11.24 -1.37
CA LYS A 50 -0.36 -11.24 -1.28
C LYS A 50 0.13 -10.36 -0.13
N THR A 51 1.34 -10.62 0.34
CA THR A 51 2.04 -9.75 1.28
C THR A 51 2.68 -8.60 0.53
N ILE A 52 2.41 -7.36 0.95
CA ILE A 52 2.97 -6.17 0.31
C ILE A 52 4.08 -5.59 1.19
N LEU A 53 5.27 -5.45 0.61
CA LEU A 53 6.39 -4.68 1.16
C LEU A 53 6.48 -3.35 0.40
N LEU A 54 5.95 -2.29 1.02
CA LEU A 54 6.00 -0.94 0.47
C LEU A 54 7.24 -0.23 0.99
N VAL A 55 8.16 0.20 0.11
CA VAL A 55 9.45 0.78 0.50
C VAL A 55 9.65 2.13 -0.17
N ASN A 56 9.98 3.17 0.62
CA ASN A 56 10.45 4.43 0.06
C ASN A 56 11.92 4.29 -0.37
N VAL A 57 12.23 4.74 -1.57
CA VAL A 57 13.53 4.55 -2.21
C VAL A 57 14.10 5.85 -2.79
N ALA A 58 15.41 5.89 -3.01
CA ALA A 58 16.10 7.01 -3.65
C ALA A 58 17.41 6.56 -4.33
N SER A 59 17.71 7.15 -5.50
CA SER A 59 18.87 6.80 -6.34
C SER A 59 20.21 7.36 -5.83
N LYS A 60 20.19 8.43 -5.01
CA LYS A 60 21.42 9.13 -4.53
C LYS A 60 21.54 9.08 -3.01
N CYS A 61 21.19 7.96 -2.39
CA CYS A 61 21.21 7.76 -0.95
C CYS A 61 22.42 6.92 -0.53
N GLY A 62 22.91 7.09 0.69
CA GLY A 62 23.93 6.19 1.27
C GLY A 62 23.42 4.75 1.41
N PHE A 63 22.10 4.55 1.41
CA PHE A 63 21.46 3.23 1.48
C PHE A 63 20.99 2.69 0.11
N THR A 64 21.37 3.33 -1.01
CA THR A 64 20.94 2.90 -2.35
C THR A 64 21.32 1.44 -2.66
N ASN A 65 22.43 0.92 -2.12
CA ASN A 65 22.82 -0.48 -2.28
C ASN A 65 21.81 -1.50 -1.70
N GLN A 66 20.85 -1.06 -0.86
CA GLN A 66 19.77 -1.92 -0.39
C GLN A 66 18.83 -2.37 -1.52
N TYR A 67 18.91 -1.75 -2.69
CA TYR A 67 18.20 -2.25 -3.87
C TYR A 67 18.56 -3.70 -4.22
N ASP A 68 19.82 -4.10 -4.05
CA ASP A 68 20.27 -5.49 -4.28
C ASP A 68 19.54 -6.46 -3.33
N ASP A 69 19.43 -6.11 -2.04
CA ASP A 69 18.74 -6.93 -1.04
C ASP A 69 17.23 -6.97 -1.30
N LEU A 70 16.63 -5.85 -1.70
CA LEU A 70 15.21 -5.78 -2.05
C LEU A 70 14.90 -6.63 -3.28
N GLN A 71 15.75 -6.57 -4.31
CA GLN A 71 15.58 -7.40 -5.51
C GLN A 71 15.74 -8.88 -5.15
N LYS A 72 16.75 -9.22 -4.36
CA LYS A 72 16.96 -10.60 -3.90
C LYS A 72 15.74 -11.13 -3.12
N ILE A 73 15.22 -10.37 -2.15
CA ILE A 73 14.02 -10.77 -1.38
C ILE A 73 12.83 -10.95 -2.30
N TYR A 74 12.66 -10.05 -3.27
CA TYR A 74 11.58 -10.17 -4.24
C TYR A 74 11.71 -11.45 -5.07
N ASP A 75 12.89 -11.75 -5.61
CA ASP A 75 13.13 -12.96 -6.41
C ASP A 75 12.92 -14.25 -5.60
N ASP A 76 13.37 -14.28 -4.35
CA ASP A 76 13.25 -15.45 -3.47
C ASP A 76 11.78 -15.72 -3.04
N LEU A 77 10.92 -14.69 -3.00
CA LEU A 77 9.61 -14.77 -2.35
C LEU A 77 8.41 -14.38 -3.24
N LYS A 78 8.61 -13.83 -4.45
CA LYS A 78 7.50 -13.43 -5.34
C LYS A 78 6.54 -14.58 -5.66
N ASP A 79 7.08 -15.77 -5.90
CA ASP A 79 6.29 -16.98 -6.17
C ASP A 79 5.62 -17.54 -4.90
N LYS A 80 6.04 -17.07 -3.73
CA LYS A 80 5.45 -17.38 -2.42
C LYS A 80 4.47 -16.31 -1.94
N GLY A 81 4.17 -15.32 -2.80
CA GLY A 81 3.15 -14.31 -2.56
C GLY A 81 3.66 -13.00 -1.97
N LEU A 82 4.97 -12.70 -2.04
CA LEU A 82 5.49 -11.37 -1.72
C LEU A 82 5.45 -10.46 -2.95
N ILE A 83 4.96 -9.24 -2.75
CA ILE A 83 5.13 -8.13 -3.70
C ILE A 83 5.95 -7.04 -3.00
N VAL A 84 7.05 -6.64 -3.61
CA VAL A 84 7.80 -5.43 -3.25
C VAL A 84 7.31 -4.29 -4.15
N ILE A 85 7.03 -3.12 -3.58
CA ILE A 85 6.69 -1.91 -4.34
C ILE A 85 7.61 -0.80 -3.89
N GLY A 86 8.48 -0.33 -4.79
CA GLY A 86 9.37 0.79 -4.55
C GLY A 86 8.68 2.12 -4.84
N ILE A 87 8.70 3.06 -3.89
CA ILE A 87 8.15 4.41 -4.05
C ILE A 87 9.29 5.42 -4.02
N PRO A 88 9.72 5.94 -5.18
CA PRO A 88 10.71 6.99 -5.23
C PRO A 88 10.22 8.24 -4.52
N THR A 89 11.07 8.85 -3.68
CA THR A 89 10.73 10.08 -2.97
C THR A 89 11.93 11.00 -2.78
N ASN A 90 11.71 12.28 -3.03
CA ASN A 90 12.77 13.31 -2.83
C ASN A 90 12.73 13.95 -1.44
N GLN A 91 11.87 13.47 -0.53
CA GLN A 91 11.65 14.11 0.78
C GLN A 91 12.74 13.83 1.81
N PHE A 92 13.70 12.97 1.51
CA PHE A 92 14.83 12.66 2.39
C PHE A 92 16.13 13.22 1.78
N GLY A 93 16.43 14.46 2.15
CA GLY A 93 17.66 15.13 1.74
C GLY A 93 17.79 15.45 0.24
N GLY A 94 16.68 15.42 -0.54
CA GLY A 94 16.74 15.70 -1.96
C GLY A 94 17.45 14.61 -2.77
N GLN A 95 17.45 13.37 -2.28
CA GLN A 95 18.25 12.28 -2.85
C GLN A 95 17.57 11.53 -4.01
N GLU A 96 16.39 11.98 -4.46
CA GLU A 96 15.72 11.48 -5.67
C GLU A 96 15.34 12.64 -6.61
N PRO A 97 16.32 13.39 -7.15
CA PRO A 97 16.03 14.58 -7.97
C PRO A 97 15.62 14.24 -9.39
N GLY A 98 15.89 13.01 -9.88
CA GLY A 98 15.67 12.59 -11.24
C GLY A 98 14.20 12.56 -11.66
N SER A 99 13.94 12.54 -12.96
CA SER A 99 12.64 12.20 -13.53
C SER A 99 12.35 10.71 -13.35
N GLU A 100 11.10 10.30 -13.48
CA GLU A 100 10.69 8.89 -13.42
C GLU A 100 11.48 8.02 -14.43
N LYS A 101 11.72 8.54 -15.63
CA LYS A 101 12.51 7.85 -16.66
C LYS A 101 13.96 7.63 -16.21
N GLU A 102 14.58 8.64 -15.61
CA GLU A 102 15.97 8.54 -15.09
C GLU A 102 16.05 7.57 -13.92
N ILE A 103 15.09 7.62 -13.01
CA ILE A 103 14.99 6.72 -11.85
C ILE A 103 14.83 5.27 -12.33
N LYS A 104 13.88 5.03 -13.24
CA LYS A 104 13.66 3.70 -13.82
C LYS A 104 14.93 3.15 -14.44
N ASN A 105 15.55 3.92 -15.34
CA ASN A 105 16.78 3.51 -16.01
C ASN A 105 17.91 3.23 -15.01
N PHE A 106 18.05 4.07 -13.98
CA PHE A 106 19.04 3.84 -12.91
C PHE A 106 18.81 2.52 -12.19
N CYS A 107 17.57 2.23 -11.77
CA CYS A 107 17.21 1.01 -11.05
C CYS A 107 17.40 -0.25 -11.91
N GLU A 108 16.97 -0.21 -13.16
CA GLU A 108 17.12 -1.34 -14.09
C GLU A 108 18.58 -1.61 -14.44
N THR A 109 19.35 -0.55 -14.73
CA THR A 109 20.74 -0.70 -15.20
C THR A 109 21.69 -1.10 -14.08
N ASN A 110 21.54 -0.54 -12.88
CA ASN A 110 22.53 -0.74 -11.81
C ASN A 110 22.16 -1.86 -10.86
N PHE A 111 20.87 -2.19 -10.72
CA PHE A 111 20.38 -3.15 -9.73
C PHE A 111 19.47 -4.23 -10.32
N ASN A 112 19.24 -4.23 -11.64
CA ASN A 112 18.36 -5.17 -12.34
C ASN A 112 16.97 -5.26 -11.69
N ILE A 113 16.43 -4.15 -11.21
CA ILE A 113 15.14 -4.11 -10.50
C ILE A 113 14.01 -4.59 -11.42
N THR A 114 13.27 -5.58 -10.94
CA THR A 114 12.10 -6.16 -11.62
C THR A 114 10.81 -6.05 -10.80
N PHE A 115 10.90 -5.69 -9.52
CA PHE A 115 9.71 -5.42 -8.73
C PHE A 115 9.04 -4.10 -9.15
N PRO A 116 7.71 -3.96 -8.94
CA PRO A 116 6.98 -2.75 -9.27
C PRO A 116 7.58 -1.49 -8.64
N MET A 117 7.79 -0.48 -9.48
CA MET A 117 8.16 0.87 -9.05
C MET A 117 7.02 1.83 -9.37
N THR A 118 6.77 2.80 -8.51
CA THR A 118 5.76 3.84 -8.74
C THR A 118 6.39 5.13 -9.29
N SER A 119 5.55 6.05 -9.77
CA SER A 119 5.96 7.45 -9.94
C SER A 119 6.48 8.02 -8.62
N LYS A 120 7.17 9.13 -8.67
CA LYS A 120 7.71 9.81 -7.49
C LYS A 120 6.59 10.45 -6.68
N TYR A 121 6.55 10.18 -5.37
CA TYR A 121 5.53 10.69 -4.46
C TYR A 121 6.11 11.31 -3.20
N GLU A 122 5.33 12.19 -2.58
CA GLU A 122 5.53 12.54 -1.18
C GLU A 122 4.99 11.42 -0.28
N VAL A 123 5.79 11.01 0.70
CA VAL A 123 5.49 9.86 1.57
C VAL A 123 5.24 10.28 3.03
N LYS A 124 5.46 11.56 3.34
CA LYS A 124 5.24 12.15 4.68
C LYS A 124 4.75 13.60 4.57
N GLY A 125 4.16 14.11 5.65
CA GLY A 125 3.61 15.48 5.69
C GLY A 125 2.16 15.54 5.18
N ALA A 126 1.69 16.79 4.99
CA ALA A 126 0.30 17.04 4.62
C ALA A 126 -0.04 16.59 3.19
N ASN A 127 0.95 16.63 2.29
CA ASN A 127 0.80 16.27 0.88
C ASN A 127 1.20 14.81 0.59
N ALA A 128 1.41 13.99 1.63
CA ALA A 128 1.75 12.58 1.43
C ALA A 128 0.67 11.87 0.62
N HIS A 129 1.10 10.94 -0.24
CA HIS A 129 0.16 10.12 -1.00
C HIS A 129 -0.88 9.47 -0.07
N PRO A 130 -2.15 9.39 -0.45
CA PRO A 130 -3.24 8.92 0.41
C PRO A 130 -3.01 7.57 1.11
N ILE A 131 -2.22 6.66 0.51
CA ILE A 131 -1.82 5.39 1.13
C ILE A 131 -1.08 5.63 2.46
N TYR A 132 -0.16 6.59 2.51
CA TYR A 132 0.62 6.88 3.72
C TYR A 132 -0.20 7.59 4.79
N ILE A 133 -1.13 8.47 4.38
CA ILE A 133 -2.09 9.11 5.30
C ILE A 133 -2.97 8.03 5.93
N TRP A 134 -3.55 7.16 5.11
CA TRP A 134 -4.36 6.03 5.56
C TRP A 134 -3.59 5.09 6.50
N ALA A 135 -2.36 4.72 6.14
CA ALA A 135 -1.54 3.84 6.98
C ALA A 135 -1.28 4.48 8.35
N LYS A 136 -0.95 5.79 8.38
CA LYS A 136 -0.75 6.52 9.63
C LYS A 136 -2.02 6.59 10.47
N ASP A 137 -3.17 6.86 9.85
CA ASP A 137 -4.44 7.05 10.55
C ASP A 137 -5.02 5.71 11.05
N THR A 138 -4.76 4.61 10.32
CA THR A 138 -5.24 3.26 10.68
C THR A 138 -4.31 2.55 11.66
N PHE A 139 -2.99 2.63 11.46
CA PHE A 139 -2.00 1.83 12.19
C PHE A 139 -1.06 2.67 13.08
N GLY A 140 -1.21 3.98 13.04
CA GLY A 140 -0.49 4.90 13.91
C GLY A 140 0.81 5.48 13.31
N LYS A 141 1.43 6.38 14.07
CA LYS A 141 2.58 7.17 13.63
C LYS A 141 3.84 6.33 13.29
N SER A 142 3.92 5.10 13.76
CA SER A 142 5.04 4.19 13.45
C SER A 142 5.13 3.83 11.97
N THR A 143 4.03 3.96 11.22
CA THR A 143 3.98 3.72 9.77
C THR A 143 4.45 4.90 8.91
N VAL A 144 4.71 6.05 9.51
CA VAL A 144 5.26 7.20 8.78
C VAL A 144 6.70 6.88 8.37
N PRO A 145 7.03 6.94 7.06
CA PRO A 145 8.37 6.64 6.59
C PRO A 145 9.43 7.50 7.25
N LYS A 146 10.55 6.86 7.55
CA LYS A 146 11.75 7.49 8.08
C LYS A 146 12.87 7.37 7.06
N TRP A 147 14.00 7.98 7.35
CA TRP A 147 15.22 7.77 6.62
C TRP A 147 15.71 6.34 6.91
N ASN A 148 15.77 5.53 5.90
CA ASN A 148 16.20 4.13 6.00
C ASN A 148 17.71 4.07 5.77
#